data_8212ed10ea346b999b5f29b1bb65e7b1
#
_entry.id   8212ed10ea346b999b5f29b1bb65e7b1
#
_cell.length_a   1.000
_cell.length_b   1.000
_cell.length_c   1.000
_cell.angle_alpha   90.00
_cell.angle_beta   90.00
_cell.angle_gamma   90.00
#
_symmetry.space_group_name_H-M   'P 1'
#
loop_
_entity.id
_entity.type
_entity.pdbx_description
1 polymer ?
#
loop_
_entity_poly.entity_id
_entity_poly.type
_entity_poly.pdbx_seq_one_letter_code
_entity_poly.pdbx_strand_id
1 'polypeptide(L)'
;MRFEKLFTVVSFSIFFLTACNKIEYHPYDGRINGKTGINKKNIALIEKACAAKDTVRFAVISDTQGWLDETARIVKSINSRQDVDFTLHLGDLSDFGLTKEFEWQRDCLEKLARPYVCLIGNHDCLATGEYVFKKIFGDINFAFTAGKTRFVCLNTNSREFDHTTSVPDFSFIKEQQEIFPAEAVNTVAAMHAPPTSEQFDNNISPYFEYELLSFLKRAA
;
A
#
# COMPACT_ATOMS: atom_id res chain seq x y z
N MET A 1 -41.01 0.91 -45.06
CA MET A 1 -41.27 1.78 -43.88
C MET A 1 -41.45 1.07 -42.54
N ARG A 2 -42.07 -0.11 -42.44
CA ARG A 2 -42.22 -0.82 -41.15
C ARG A 2 -40.93 -1.57 -40.71
N PHE A 3 -40.18 -2.14 -41.63
CA PHE A 3 -38.95 -2.88 -41.38
C PHE A 3 -37.78 -1.97 -40.96
N GLU A 4 -37.64 -0.81 -41.56
CA GLU A 4 -36.56 0.13 -41.22
C GLU A 4 -36.71 0.70 -39.79
N LYS A 5 -37.96 0.99 -39.39
CA LYS A 5 -38.22 1.45 -38.00
C LYS A 5 -37.93 0.37 -36.97
N LEU A 6 -38.21 -0.91 -37.27
CA LEU A 6 -37.91 -2.02 -36.39
C LEU A 6 -36.40 -2.22 -36.23
N PHE A 7 -35.64 -2.12 -37.33
CA PHE A 7 -34.19 -2.25 -37.31
C PHE A 7 -33.51 -1.11 -36.52
N THR A 8 -34.01 0.11 -36.64
CA THR A 8 -33.52 1.26 -35.88
C THR A 8 -33.79 1.11 -34.39
N VAL A 9 -34.97 0.64 -33.98
CA VAL A 9 -35.34 0.43 -32.58
C VAL A 9 -34.50 -0.71 -31.98
N VAL A 10 -34.30 -1.81 -32.66
CA VAL A 10 -33.50 -2.95 -32.21
C VAL A 10 -32.02 -2.55 -32.12
N SER A 11 -31.47 -1.80 -33.08
CA SER A 11 -30.09 -1.32 -33.05
C SER A 11 -29.86 -0.34 -31.89
N PHE A 12 -30.82 0.55 -31.61
CA PHE A 12 -30.76 1.48 -30.49
C PHE A 12 -30.82 0.77 -29.12
N SER A 13 -31.68 -0.28 -29.03
CA SER A 13 -31.79 -1.09 -27.79
C SER A 13 -30.52 -1.91 -27.52
N ILE A 14 -29.85 -2.44 -28.56
CA ILE A 14 -28.60 -3.17 -28.41
C ILE A 14 -27.46 -2.23 -27.96
N PHE A 15 -27.47 -0.98 -28.41
CA PHE A 15 -26.46 0.02 -27.97
C PHE A 15 -26.59 0.35 -26.50
N PHE A 16 -27.79 0.39 -25.94
CA PHE A 16 -28.01 0.59 -24.50
C PHE A 16 -27.58 -0.61 -23.65
N LEU A 17 -27.69 -1.83 -24.16
CA LEU A 17 -27.28 -3.03 -23.43
C LEU A 17 -25.77 -3.21 -23.29
N THR A 18 -24.98 -2.61 -24.18
CA THR A 18 -23.51 -2.67 -24.12
C THR A 18 -22.89 -1.54 -23.28
N ALA A 19 -23.64 -0.51 -22.95
CA ALA A 19 -23.18 0.62 -22.18
C ALA A 19 -23.14 0.34 -20.65
N CYS A 20 -23.90 -0.65 -20.16
CA CYS A 20 -24.07 -0.91 -18.73
C CYS A 20 -22.79 -1.35 -18.00
N ASN A 21 -21.78 -1.87 -18.71
CA ASN A 21 -20.53 -2.31 -18.07
C ASN A 21 -19.46 -1.21 -17.94
N LYS A 22 -19.73 0.00 -18.41
CA LYS A 22 -18.76 1.12 -18.36
C LYS A 22 -19.16 2.25 -17.41
N ILE A 23 -20.35 2.18 -16.80
CA ILE A 23 -20.80 3.19 -15.87
C ILE A 23 -20.53 2.67 -14.46
N GLU A 24 -19.64 3.30 -13.73
CA GLU A 24 -19.47 3.11 -12.30
C GLU A 24 -20.65 3.78 -11.59
N TYR A 25 -21.46 2.95 -10.89
CA TYR A 25 -22.65 3.48 -10.21
C TYR A 25 -22.42 3.76 -8.74
N HIS A 26 -21.35 3.20 -8.17
CA HIS A 26 -21.19 3.25 -6.73
C HIS A 26 -19.76 3.60 -6.35
N PRO A 27 -19.56 4.55 -5.42
CA PRO A 27 -18.22 4.90 -4.95
C PRO A 27 -17.46 3.71 -4.37
N TYR A 28 -18.16 2.74 -3.83
CA TYR A 28 -17.59 1.52 -3.23
C TYR A 28 -17.52 0.34 -4.20
N ASP A 29 -17.42 0.61 -5.49
CA ASP A 29 -17.20 -0.43 -6.49
C ASP A 29 -15.79 -1.02 -6.33
N GLY A 30 -15.71 -2.27 -5.90
CA GLY A 30 -14.45 -2.98 -5.68
C GLY A 30 -13.84 -3.62 -6.93
N ARG A 31 -14.34 -3.31 -8.13
CA ARG A 31 -13.74 -3.77 -9.39
C ARG A 31 -12.47 -2.98 -9.68
N ILE A 32 -11.35 -3.69 -9.77
CA ILE A 32 -10.03 -3.11 -9.95
C ILE A 32 -9.58 -3.29 -11.39
N ASN A 33 -9.13 -2.21 -12.01
CA ASN A 33 -8.52 -2.22 -13.32
C ASN A 33 -6.99 -2.06 -13.21
N GLY A 34 -6.24 -2.79 -14.03
CA GLY A 34 -4.79 -2.69 -14.09
C GLY A 34 -4.04 -3.63 -13.16
N LYS A 35 -2.84 -3.24 -12.73
CA LYS A 35 -1.92 -4.11 -11.99
C LYS A 35 -2.37 -4.33 -10.54
N THR A 36 -2.14 -5.54 -10.05
CA THR A 36 -2.45 -5.99 -8.68
C THR A 36 -1.28 -6.78 -8.10
N GLY A 37 -1.28 -6.98 -6.76
CA GLY A 37 -0.24 -7.72 -6.04
C GLY A 37 1.13 -7.05 -6.14
N ILE A 38 1.16 -5.73 -6.07
CA ILE A 38 2.33 -4.90 -6.36
C ILE A 38 3.43 -5.13 -5.35
N ASN A 39 3.13 -5.08 -4.04
CA ASN A 39 4.14 -5.25 -3.01
C ASN A 39 4.88 -6.58 -3.16
N LYS A 40 4.16 -7.68 -3.33
CA LYS A 40 4.77 -9.00 -3.49
C LYS A 40 5.76 -9.06 -4.65
N LYS A 41 5.39 -8.49 -5.81
CA LYS A 41 6.25 -8.45 -6.99
C LYS A 41 7.47 -7.57 -6.77
N ASN A 42 7.26 -6.39 -6.21
CA ASN A 42 8.32 -5.41 -6.01
C ASN A 42 9.27 -5.82 -4.88
N ILE A 43 8.78 -6.45 -3.82
CA ILE A 43 9.60 -7.02 -2.75
C ILE A 43 10.61 -8.02 -3.34
N ALA A 44 10.16 -8.95 -4.18
CA ALA A 44 11.06 -9.90 -4.81
C ALA A 44 12.15 -9.22 -5.68
N LEU A 45 11.80 -8.09 -6.34
CA LEU A 45 12.78 -7.30 -7.09
C LEU A 45 13.76 -6.57 -6.16
N ILE A 46 13.28 -6.00 -5.05
CA ILE A 46 14.10 -5.31 -4.05
C ILE A 46 15.09 -6.29 -3.42
N GLU A 47 14.60 -7.41 -2.93
CA GLU A 47 15.43 -8.45 -2.28
C GLU A 47 16.52 -8.92 -3.23
N LYS A 48 16.16 -9.23 -4.48
CA LYS A 48 17.14 -9.64 -5.50
C LYS A 48 18.18 -8.54 -5.81
N ALA A 49 17.73 -7.29 -5.98
CA ALA A 49 18.60 -6.18 -6.34
C ALA A 49 19.54 -5.76 -5.21
N CYS A 50 19.10 -5.96 -3.96
CA CYS A 50 19.84 -5.55 -2.77
C CYS A 50 20.64 -6.69 -2.11
N ALA A 51 20.49 -7.94 -2.53
CA ALA A 51 21.05 -9.12 -1.85
C ALA A 51 22.53 -9.02 -1.47
N ALA A 52 23.34 -8.41 -2.33
CA ALA A 52 24.80 -8.26 -2.10
C ALA A 52 25.20 -6.87 -1.58
N LYS A 53 24.23 -6.02 -1.18
CA LYS A 53 24.52 -4.64 -0.75
C LYS A 53 24.75 -4.56 0.75
N ASP A 54 25.84 -3.92 1.14
CA ASP A 54 26.10 -3.54 2.54
C ASP A 54 25.29 -2.31 2.96
N THR A 55 25.02 -1.42 2.01
CA THR A 55 24.25 -0.19 2.23
C THR A 55 23.08 -0.12 1.25
N VAL A 56 21.91 0.13 1.78
CA VAL A 56 20.67 0.32 1.01
C VAL A 56 20.19 1.75 1.18
N ARG A 57 19.85 2.40 0.07
CA ARG A 57 19.25 3.75 0.07
C ARG A 57 17.85 3.69 -0.48
N PHE A 58 16.90 4.21 0.27
CA PHE A 58 15.51 4.22 -0.14
C PHE A 58 14.89 5.61 0.03
N ALA A 59 13.96 5.94 -0.85
CA ALA A 59 13.13 7.12 -0.70
C ALA A 59 11.93 6.79 0.19
N VAL A 60 11.51 7.73 1.01
CA VAL A 60 10.29 7.63 1.82
C VAL A 60 9.34 8.72 1.39
N ILE A 61 8.09 8.36 1.12
CA ILE A 61 6.98 9.27 0.81
C ILE A 61 5.74 8.82 1.56
N SER A 62 4.79 9.71 1.76
CA SER A 62 3.52 9.46 2.43
C SER A 62 2.47 10.49 2.02
N ASP A 63 1.21 10.23 2.34
CA ASP A 63 0.13 11.22 2.29
C ASP A 63 -0.03 11.86 0.89
N THR A 64 -0.13 11.01 -0.12
CA THR A 64 -0.23 11.43 -1.52
C THR A 64 -1.66 11.50 -2.04
N GLN A 65 -2.65 11.21 -1.20
CA GLN A 65 -4.07 11.23 -1.53
C GLN A 65 -4.47 12.59 -2.15
N GLY A 66 -5.24 12.55 -3.23
CA GLY A 66 -5.71 13.73 -3.94
C GLY A 66 -4.63 14.53 -4.70
N TRP A 67 -3.33 14.33 -4.43
CA TRP A 67 -2.22 15.12 -4.93
C TRP A 67 -1.48 14.45 -6.11
N LEU A 68 -2.21 14.16 -7.20
CA LEU A 68 -1.63 13.41 -8.35
C LEU A 68 -0.50 14.16 -9.06
N ASP A 69 -0.61 15.48 -9.21
CA ASP A 69 0.42 16.29 -9.86
C ASP A 69 1.67 16.39 -8.98
N GLU A 70 1.50 16.54 -7.67
CA GLU A 70 2.58 16.52 -6.69
C GLU A 70 3.26 15.15 -6.67
N THR A 71 2.50 14.09 -6.64
CA THR A 71 3.01 12.71 -6.73
C THR A 71 3.84 12.51 -8.00
N ALA A 72 3.36 13.02 -9.15
CA ALA A 72 4.12 12.95 -10.40
C ALA A 72 5.44 13.74 -10.33
N ARG A 73 5.46 14.88 -9.64
CA ARG A 73 6.71 15.67 -9.40
C ARG A 73 7.66 14.93 -8.47
N ILE A 74 7.14 14.30 -7.40
CA ILE A 74 7.92 13.46 -6.47
C ILE A 74 8.54 12.28 -7.23
N VAL A 75 7.76 11.56 -8.04
CA VAL A 75 8.24 10.45 -8.88
C VAL A 75 9.37 10.90 -9.80
N LYS A 76 9.21 12.06 -10.47
CA LYS A 76 10.27 12.63 -11.32
C LYS A 76 11.54 12.95 -10.51
N SER A 77 11.39 13.52 -9.31
CA SER A 77 12.50 13.83 -8.42
C SER A 77 13.25 12.56 -7.97
N ILE A 78 12.51 11.53 -7.55
CA ILE A 78 13.11 10.24 -7.17
C ILE A 78 13.83 9.60 -8.36
N ASN A 79 13.22 9.61 -9.55
CA ASN A 79 13.83 9.04 -10.76
C ASN A 79 15.11 9.75 -11.20
N SER A 80 15.31 11.02 -10.84
CA SER A 80 16.56 11.74 -11.11
C SER A 80 17.71 11.28 -10.22
N ARG A 81 17.44 10.55 -9.15
CA ARG A 81 18.45 10.03 -8.21
C ARG A 81 18.91 8.64 -8.60
N GLN A 82 20.17 8.53 -8.94
CA GLN A 82 20.78 7.25 -9.34
C GLN A 82 21.10 6.34 -8.15
N ASP A 83 21.14 6.91 -6.95
CA ASP A 83 21.57 6.25 -5.72
C ASP A 83 20.41 5.64 -4.90
N VAL A 84 19.14 5.79 -5.33
CA VAL A 84 17.98 5.21 -4.66
C VAL A 84 17.74 3.80 -5.18
N ASP A 85 17.62 2.83 -4.27
CA ASP A 85 17.39 1.41 -4.58
C ASP A 85 15.89 1.10 -4.74
N PHE A 86 15.05 1.67 -3.89
CA PHE A 86 13.59 1.52 -3.94
C PHE A 86 12.88 2.68 -3.22
N THR A 87 11.56 2.70 -3.30
CA THR A 87 10.72 3.69 -2.62
C THR A 87 9.78 2.99 -1.63
N LEU A 88 9.65 3.56 -0.44
CA LEU A 88 8.71 3.15 0.58
C LEU A 88 7.62 4.22 0.73
N HIS A 89 6.36 3.87 0.45
CA HIS A 89 5.20 4.73 0.64
C HIS A 89 4.50 4.33 1.95
N LEU A 90 4.44 5.26 2.91
CA LEU A 90 3.98 4.96 4.25
C LEU A 90 2.46 5.03 4.46
N GLY A 91 1.68 5.10 3.38
CA GLY A 91 0.21 5.08 3.46
C GLY A 91 -0.44 6.41 3.06
N ASP A 92 -1.76 6.43 3.15
CA ASP A 92 -2.61 7.50 2.66
C ASP A 92 -2.44 7.76 1.16
N LEU A 93 -2.79 6.72 0.39
CA LEU A 93 -2.83 6.77 -1.07
C LEU A 93 -4.19 7.28 -1.59
N SER A 94 -5.25 7.13 -0.79
CA SER A 94 -6.61 7.52 -1.11
C SER A 94 -7.16 8.51 -0.09
N ASP A 95 -8.10 9.39 -0.49
CA ASP A 95 -8.79 10.29 0.43
C ASP A 95 -9.94 9.57 1.17
N PHE A 96 -10.65 8.70 0.47
CA PHE A 96 -11.91 8.10 0.95
C PHE A 96 -11.95 6.57 0.78
N GLY A 97 -10.84 5.93 0.50
CA GLY A 97 -10.78 4.48 0.28
C GLY A 97 -11.43 4.02 -1.02
N LEU A 98 -11.57 4.89 -2.00
CA LEU A 98 -12.23 4.58 -3.26
C LEU A 98 -11.28 3.88 -4.24
N THR A 99 -11.79 2.88 -4.97
CA THR A 99 -11.02 2.13 -5.96
C THR A 99 -10.29 3.03 -6.95
N LYS A 100 -10.94 4.09 -7.43
CA LYS A 100 -10.33 5.00 -8.40
C LYS A 100 -9.16 5.79 -7.85
N GLU A 101 -9.23 6.21 -6.60
CA GLU A 101 -8.14 6.93 -5.94
C GLU A 101 -6.88 6.05 -5.86
N PHE A 102 -7.03 4.81 -5.44
CA PHE A 102 -5.93 3.83 -5.44
C PHE A 102 -5.39 3.55 -6.86
N GLU A 103 -6.27 3.42 -7.85
CA GLU A 103 -5.85 3.20 -9.24
C GLU A 103 -5.03 4.38 -9.76
N TRP A 104 -5.45 5.61 -9.52
CA TRP A 104 -4.72 6.81 -9.94
C TRP A 104 -3.37 6.94 -9.25
N GLN A 105 -3.30 6.73 -7.95
CA GLN A 105 -2.02 6.79 -7.23
C GLN A 105 -1.08 5.65 -7.66
N ARG A 106 -1.59 4.43 -7.80
CA ARG A 106 -0.83 3.32 -8.37
C ARG A 106 -0.23 3.69 -9.72
N ASP A 107 -1.05 4.23 -10.63
CA ASP A 107 -0.61 4.57 -11.99
C ASP A 107 0.44 5.72 -11.99
N CYS A 108 0.42 6.59 -11.00
CA CYS A 108 1.49 7.55 -10.76
C CYS A 108 2.77 6.86 -10.27
N LEU A 109 2.68 6.00 -9.26
CA LEU A 109 3.82 5.31 -8.65
C LEU A 109 4.46 4.29 -9.61
N GLU A 110 3.69 3.70 -10.53
CA GLU A 110 4.20 2.80 -11.58
C GLU A 110 5.18 3.47 -12.56
N LYS A 111 5.28 4.81 -12.53
CA LYS A 111 6.28 5.57 -13.30
C LYS A 111 7.63 5.67 -12.58
N LEU A 112 7.76 5.16 -11.36
CA LEU A 112 9.04 5.03 -10.69
C LEU A 112 9.95 4.08 -11.46
N ALA A 113 11.19 4.49 -11.67
CA ALA A 113 12.21 3.70 -12.36
C ALA A 113 12.74 2.53 -11.50
N ARG A 114 12.51 2.59 -10.19
CA ARG A 114 12.91 1.57 -9.20
C ARG A 114 11.67 1.00 -8.52
N PRO A 115 11.75 -0.22 -7.98
CA PRO A 115 10.63 -0.82 -7.26
C PRO A 115 10.14 0.06 -6.10
N TYR A 116 8.87 -0.07 -5.76
CA TYR A 116 8.27 0.59 -4.60
C TYR A 116 7.37 -0.38 -3.84
N VAL A 117 7.17 -0.12 -2.55
CA VAL A 117 6.20 -0.82 -1.71
C VAL A 117 5.34 0.19 -0.97
N CYS A 118 4.09 -0.15 -0.73
CA CYS A 118 3.12 0.72 -0.07
C CYS A 118 2.63 0.07 1.22
N LEU A 119 2.59 0.85 2.29
CA LEU A 119 1.85 0.56 3.51
C LEU A 119 0.44 1.14 3.40
N ILE A 120 -0.45 0.69 4.26
CA ILE A 120 -1.79 1.23 4.38
C ILE A 120 -1.81 2.40 5.37
N GLY A 121 -2.46 3.51 5.02
CA GLY A 121 -2.74 4.64 5.90
C GLY A 121 -4.18 4.61 6.43
N ASN A 122 -4.54 5.56 7.30
CA ASN A 122 -5.87 5.59 7.90
C ASN A 122 -6.97 5.98 6.88
N HIS A 123 -6.69 6.89 5.96
CA HIS A 123 -7.63 7.20 4.87
C HIS A 123 -7.85 6.01 3.93
N ASP A 124 -6.83 5.18 3.75
CA ASP A 124 -6.92 3.96 2.94
C ASP A 124 -7.82 2.88 3.57
N CYS A 125 -8.13 2.98 4.86
CA CYS A 125 -9.02 2.05 5.55
C CYS A 125 -10.50 2.42 5.41
N LEU A 126 -10.83 3.63 4.94
CA LEU A 126 -12.21 4.10 4.83
C LEU A 126 -13.02 3.28 3.82
N ALA A 127 -14.32 3.17 4.06
CA ALA A 127 -15.26 2.49 3.19
C ALA A 127 -14.83 1.05 2.83
N THR A 128 -14.56 0.77 1.57
CA THR A 128 -14.04 -0.53 1.08
C THR A 128 -12.53 -0.51 0.85
N GLY A 129 -11.86 0.52 1.32
CA GLY A 129 -10.47 0.82 0.97
C GLY A 129 -9.47 -0.26 1.40
N GLU A 130 -9.62 -0.85 2.59
CA GLU A 130 -8.77 -1.96 3.00
C GLU A 130 -8.83 -3.14 2.02
N TYR A 131 -10.06 -3.50 1.58
CA TYR A 131 -10.23 -4.55 0.58
C TYR A 131 -9.54 -4.20 -0.75
N VAL A 132 -9.70 -2.97 -1.21
CA VAL A 132 -9.10 -2.48 -2.46
C VAL A 132 -7.59 -2.43 -2.33
N PHE A 133 -7.06 -1.90 -1.22
CA PHE A 133 -5.63 -1.87 -0.93
C PHE A 133 -5.02 -3.28 -0.99
N LYS A 134 -5.62 -4.24 -0.28
CA LYS A 134 -5.16 -5.64 -0.27
C LYS A 134 -5.12 -6.25 -1.67
N LYS A 135 -6.07 -5.91 -2.52
CA LYS A 135 -6.10 -6.40 -3.91
C LYS A 135 -5.02 -5.78 -4.78
N ILE A 136 -4.82 -4.46 -4.67
CA ILE A 136 -3.85 -3.72 -5.51
C ILE A 136 -2.44 -3.92 -5.00
N PHE A 137 -2.19 -3.68 -3.71
CA PHE A 137 -0.84 -3.67 -3.16
C PHE A 137 -0.48 -5.00 -2.48
N GLY A 138 -1.33 -5.57 -1.67
CA GLY A 138 -1.11 -6.82 -0.94
C GLY A 138 -1.42 -6.70 0.54
N ASP A 139 -0.78 -7.55 1.34
CA ASP A 139 -1.01 -7.61 2.78
C ASP A 139 -0.72 -6.28 3.48
N ILE A 140 -1.46 -6.00 4.56
CA ILE A 140 -1.34 -4.76 5.34
C ILE A 140 -0.23 -4.83 6.40
N ASN A 141 0.16 -6.06 6.80
CA ASN A 141 1.37 -6.34 7.55
C ASN A 141 2.26 -7.23 6.69
N PHE A 142 3.50 -6.83 6.47
CA PHE A 142 4.45 -7.61 5.68
C PHE A 142 5.88 -7.27 6.08
N ALA A 143 6.81 -8.14 5.71
CA ALA A 143 8.22 -7.88 5.96
C ALA A 143 9.08 -8.38 4.79
N PHE A 144 10.21 -7.73 4.58
CA PHE A 144 11.18 -8.09 3.54
C PHE A 144 12.59 -7.70 3.96
N THR A 145 13.59 -8.24 3.27
CA THR A 145 15.00 -7.93 3.55
C THR A 145 15.64 -7.24 2.35
N ALA A 146 16.24 -6.09 2.58
CA ALA A 146 17.04 -5.40 1.56
C ALA A 146 18.49 -5.26 2.06
N GLY A 147 19.41 -5.96 1.41
CA GLY A 147 20.77 -6.07 1.90
C GLY A 147 20.82 -6.65 3.31
N LYS A 148 21.46 -5.94 4.23
CA LYS A 148 21.58 -6.33 5.64
C LYS A 148 20.48 -5.73 6.54
N THR A 149 19.40 -5.21 5.96
CA THR A 149 18.32 -4.55 6.70
C THR A 149 17.00 -5.29 6.54
N ARG A 150 16.38 -5.70 7.65
CA ARG A 150 15.02 -6.23 7.70
C ARG A 150 14.04 -5.08 7.82
N PHE A 151 13.11 -4.98 6.89
CA PHE A 151 11.97 -4.05 6.92
C PHE A 151 10.76 -4.80 7.45
N VAL A 152 10.15 -4.25 8.50
CA VAL A 152 8.89 -4.76 9.09
C VAL A 152 7.85 -3.67 8.95
N CYS A 153 6.90 -3.90 8.07
CA CYS A 153 5.86 -2.96 7.70
C CYS A 153 4.56 -3.32 8.42
N LEU A 154 4.04 -2.38 9.21
CA LEU A 154 2.95 -2.62 10.14
C LEU A 154 1.76 -1.72 9.83
N ASN A 155 0.57 -2.29 9.86
CA ASN A 155 -0.65 -1.52 9.98
C ASN A 155 -0.79 -1.02 11.43
N THR A 156 -0.85 0.30 11.60
CA THR A 156 -0.98 0.98 12.89
C THR A 156 -2.22 1.86 12.98
N ASN A 157 -3.18 1.69 12.06
CA ASN A 157 -4.39 2.51 11.98
C ASN A 157 -5.49 1.99 12.92
N SER A 158 -5.21 1.90 14.21
CA SER A 158 -6.07 1.24 15.19
C SER A 158 -7.46 1.88 15.35
N ARG A 159 -7.61 3.15 15.04
CA ARG A 159 -8.90 3.86 15.12
C ARG A 159 -9.87 3.49 13.99
N GLU A 160 -9.35 3.01 12.87
CA GLU A 160 -10.13 2.64 11.71
C GLU A 160 -10.64 1.17 11.78
N PHE A 161 -10.12 0.42 12.74
CA PHE A 161 -10.55 -0.95 12.98
C PHE A 161 -11.38 -0.98 14.26
N ASP A 162 -12.63 -1.39 14.15
CA ASP A 162 -13.44 -1.74 15.31
C ASP A 162 -12.82 -2.98 15.97
N HIS A 163 -13.03 -3.18 17.23
CA HIS A 163 -12.41 -4.17 18.11
C HIS A 163 -12.43 -5.65 17.58
N THR A 164 -12.70 -5.87 16.31
CA THR A 164 -12.75 -7.19 15.68
C THR A 164 -11.37 -7.69 15.21
N THR A 165 -10.43 -6.76 14.97
CA THR A 165 -9.09 -7.07 14.47
C THR A 165 -8.05 -6.39 15.36
N SER A 166 -7.02 -7.15 15.76
CA SER A 166 -5.91 -6.58 16.54
C SER A 166 -5.06 -5.68 15.65
N VAL A 167 -5.02 -4.39 15.95
CA VAL A 167 -4.15 -3.40 15.30
C VAL A 167 -3.45 -2.59 16.38
N PRO A 168 -2.12 -2.64 16.48
CA PRO A 168 -1.18 -3.43 15.64
C PRO A 168 -1.29 -4.96 15.86
N ASP A 169 -0.87 -5.73 14.89
CA ASP A 169 -0.85 -7.20 14.97
C ASP A 169 0.39 -7.69 15.73
N PHE A 170 0.23 -7.93 17.01
CA PHE A 170 1.29 -8.44 17.87
C PHE A 170 1.74 -9.86 17.52
N SER A 171 0.85 -10.68 16.95
CA SER A 171 1.21 -12.03 16.51
C SER A 171 2.19 -11.96 15.34
N PHE A 172 1.93 -11.09 14.39
CA PHE A 172 2.85 -10.82 13.28
C PHE A 172 4.22 -10.30 13.78
N ILE A 173 4.24 -9.38 14.75
CA ILE A 173 5.49 -8.86 15.32
C ILE A 173 6.31 -9.99 15.95
N LYS A 174 5.66 -10.88 16.73
CA LYS A 174 6.32 -12.03 17.36
C LYS A 174 6.84 -13.01 16.31
N GLU A 175 6.06 -13.31 15.29
CA GLU A 175 6.49 -14.16 14.18
C GLU A 175 7.76 -13.58 13.53
N GLN A 176 7.80 -12.28 13.26
CA GLN A 176 8.98 -11.65 12.65
C GLN A 176 10.21 -11.70 13.57
N GLN A 177 10.05 -11.76 14.89
CA GLN A 177 11.17 -11.97 15.82
C GLN A 177 11.69 -13.40 15.74
N GLU A 178 10.82 -14.39 15.57
CA GLU A 178 11.19 -15.82 15.50
C GLU A 178 11.89 -16.17 14.19
N ILE A 179 11.43 -15.60 13.07
CA ILE A 179 11.96 -15.86 11.73
C ILE A 179 12.98 -14.81 11.26
N PHE A 180 13.60 -14.06 12.20
CA PHE A 180 14.54 -13.02 11.84
C PHE A 180 15.71 -13.56 11.02
N PRO A 181 15.99 -12.99 9.83
CA PRO A 181 17.05 -13.49 8.96
C PRO A 181 18.44 -13.32 9.59
N ALA A 182 19.26 -14.37 9.58
CA ALA A 182 20.59 -14.36 10.18
C ALA A 182 21.55 -13.34 9.55
N GLU A 183 21.32 -13.00 8.29
CA GLU A 183 22.10 -12.02 7.53
C GLU A 183 21.71 -10.56 7.83
N ALA A 184 20.54 -10.32 8.43
CA ALA A 184 20.09 -8.98 8.75
C ALA A 184 20.72 -8.50 10.06
N VAL A 185 21.35 -7.35 10.02
CA VAL A 185 21.98 -6.69 11.18
C VAL A 185 21.27 -5.40 11.58
N ASN A 186 20.36 -4.90 10.73
CA ASN A 186 19.57 -3.71 11.01
C ASN A 186 18.09 -4.03 10.85
N THR A 187 17.24 -3.29 11.57
CA THR A 187 15.78 -3.34 11.44
C THR A 187 15.22 -1.96 11.21
N VAL A 188 14.28 -1.86 10.26
CA VAL A 188 13.45 -0.68 10.04
C VAL A 188 12.00 -1.11 10.28
N ALA A 189 11.37 -0.54 11.30
CA ALA A 189 9.93 -0.64 11.49
C ALA A 189 9.27 0.52 10.73
N ALA A 190 8.45 0.20 9.76
CA ALA A 190 7.74 1.16 8.92
C ALA A 190 6.25 1.11 9.22
N MET A 191 5.65 2.26 9.41
CA MET A 191 4.23 2.40 9.77
C MET A 191 3.70 3.77 9.35
N HIS A 192 2.39 3.89 9.22
CA HIS A 192 1.74 5.17 8.94
C HIS A 192 1.54 5.97 10.23
N ALA A 193 0.71 5.52 11.13
CA ALA A 193 0.51 6.17 12.44
C ALA A 193 1.66 5.82 13.39
N PRO A 194 2.39 6.82 13.93
CA PRO A 194 3.47 6.56 14.88
C PRO A 194 2.93 6.03 16.22
N PRO A 195 3.69 5.20 16.96
CA PRO A 195 3.21 4.51 18.15
C PRO A 195 2.90 5.45 19.33
N THR A 196 3.46 6.65 19.33
CA THR A 196 3.27 7.67 20.37
C THR A 196 2.26 8.75 20.02
N SER A 197 1.57 8.63 18.85
CA SER A 197 0.64 9.66 18.43
C SER A 197 -0.69 9.57 19.15
N GLU A 198 -1.43 10.69 19.21
CA GLU A 198 -2.81 10.74 19.70
C GLU A 198 -3.78 9.86 18.89
N GLN A 199 -3.37 9.42 17.72
CA GLN A 199 -4.12 8.47 16.87
C GLN A 199 -4.07 7.04 17.42
N PHE A 200 -3.14 6.73 18.29
CA PHE A 200 -3.07 5.42 18.94
C PHE A 200 -3.91 5.41 20.22
N ASP A 201 -4.68 4.34 20.43
CA ASP A 201 -5.39 4.15 21.68
C ASP A 201 -4.38 4.11 22.84
N ASN A 202 -4.58 4.97 23.84
CA ASN A 202 -3.69 5.13 24.99
C ASN A 202 -3.41 3.83 25.75
N ASN A 203 -4.29 2.83 25.65
CA ASN A 203 -4.12 1.53 26.30
C ASN A 203 -3.21 0.58 25.51
N ILE A 204 -3.11 0.75 24.20
CA ILE A 204 -2.32 -0.12 23.32
C ILE A 204 -0.92 0.44 23.11
N SER A 205 -0.77 1.77 23.08
CA SER A 205 0.47 2.45 22.75
C SER A 205 1.67 2.03 23.63
N PRO A 206 1.58 1.99 24.96
CA PRO A 206 2.72 1.59 25.80
C PRO A 206 3.14 0.12 25.59
N TYR A 207 2.16 -0.76 25.36
CA TYR A 207 2.45 -2.18 25.12
C TYR A 207 3.08 -2.39 23.74
N PHE A 208 2.56 -1.71 22.72
CA PHE A 208 3.13 -1.75 21.38
C PHE A 208 4.54 -1.18 21.33
N GLU A 209 4.77 -0.05 22.00
CA GLU A 209 6.10 0.56 22.09
C GLU A 209 7.09 -0.41 22.76
N TYR A 210 6.69 -1.07 23.84
CA TYR A 210 7.51 -2.06 24.53
C TYR A 210 7.85 -3.26 23.62
N GLU A 211 6.88 -3.85 22.94
CA GLU A 211 7.09 -4.99 22.05
C GLU A 211 7.95 -4.59 20.84
N LEU A 212 7.70 -3.42 20.26
CA LEU A 212 8.48 -2.89 19.14
C LEU A 212 9.93 -2.62 19.55
N LEU A 213 10.16 -1.98 20.67
CA LEU A 213 11.51 -1.74 21.20
C LEU A 213 12.24 -3.03 21.55
N SER A 214 11.53 -4.02 22.07
CA SER A 214 12.10 -5.35 22.33
C SER A 214 12.52 -6.05 21.04
N PHE A 215 11.73 -5.91 19.98
CA PHE A 215 12.05 -6.41 18.66
C PHE A 215 13.29 -5.72 18.09
N LEU A 216 13.34 -4.39 18.10
CA LEU A 216 14.47 -3.61 17.57
C LEU A 216 15.78 -3.89 18.33
N LYS A 217 15.71 -4.11 19.64
CA LYS A 217 16.90 -4.45 20.47
C LYS A 217 17.44 -5.85 20.21
N ARG A 218 16.60 -6.80 19.80
CA ARG A 218 17.07 -8.17 19.47
C ARG A 218 17.77 -8.24 18.12
N ALA A 219 17.47 -7.28 17.27
CA ALA A 219 18.05 -7.17 15.92
C ALA A 219 19.39 -6.40 15.91
N ALA A 220 19.82 -5.83 17.03
CA ALA A 220 21.09 -5.14 17.22
C ALA A 220 22.11 -6.03 17.96
#